data_b99b8ca9ebbf22682e06699a4c3c824b
#
_entry.id   b99b8ca9ebbf22682e06699a4c3c824b
#
_cell.length_a   1.000
_cell.length_b   1.000
_cell.length_c   1.000
_cell.angle_alpha   90.00
_cell.angle_beta   90.00
_cell.angle_gamma   90.00
#
_symmetry.space_group_name_H-M   'P 1'
#
loop_
_entity.id
_entity.type
_entity.pdbx_description
1 polymer ?
#
loop_
_entity_poly.entity_id
_entity_poly.type
_entity_poly.pdbx_seq_one_letter_code
_entity_poly.pdbx_strand_id
1 'polypeptide(L)'
;QGGDAISFVRWFGGKTFAEAVQVLLGQEGILLSETARPSPKPFLLPPRHTDMRRVYAYLLGRYIDREVIHFFAHRQLLYEDAVYHNAVFVGMDKNGVPRHAHKRGTVGGYKGNVSGSRPSYSFHWVGTDDTLYVFEAPVDVLSYITLHPENWPAHSYVALCGTSEQAAIWLLRQYPHLRTVVLCLDADKAGIEGGSRLR
;
A
#
# COMPACT_ATOMS: atom_id res chain seq x y z
N GLN A 1 -17.62 -5.65 -22.44
CA GLN A 1 -16.81 -6.16 -21.33
C GLN A 1 -15.60 -6.86 -21.93
N GLY A 2 -14.41 -6.24 -21.79
CA GLY A 2 -13.15 -6.84 -22.23
C GLY A 2 -12.62 -7.74 -21.10
N GLY A 3 -12.27 -8.97 -21.42
CA GLY A 3 -11.59 -9.90 -20.52
C GLY A 3 -10.47 -10.59 -21.29
N ASP A 4 -9.46 -11.09 -20.58
CA ASP A 4 -8.43 -11.94 -21.18
C ASP A 4 -8.97 -13.35 -21.55
N ALA A 5 -8.20 -14.11 -22.32
CA ALA A 5 -8.59 -15.44 -22.77
C ALA A 5 -8.90 -16.40 -21.60
N ILE A 6 -8.21 -16.27 -20.47
CA ILE A 6 -8.43 -17.08 -19.27
C ILE A 6 -9.79 -16.74 -18.66
N SER A 7 -10.11 -15.47 -18.54
CA SER A 7 -11.41 -14.99 -18.03
C SER A 7 -12.55 -15.47 -18.92
N PHE A 8 -12.37 -15.47 -20.24
CA PHE A 8 -13.37 -15.99 -21.19
C PHE A 8 -13.63 -17.49 -20.98
N VAL A 9 -12.58 -18.31 -20.90
CA VAL A 9 -12.71 -19.78 -20.70
C VAL A 9 -13.34 -20.10 -19.33
N ARG A 10 -13.02 -19.34 -18.30
CA ARG A 10 -13.63 -19.48 -16.97
C ARG A 10 -15.13 -19.19 -16.99
N TRP A 11 -15.50 -18.07 -17.60
CA TRP A 11 -16.89 -17.61 -17.59
C TRP A 11 -17.79 -18.43 -18.52
N PHE A 12 -17.31 -18.74 -19.73
CA PHE A 12 -18.09 -19.46 -20.73
C PHE A 12 -18.10 -20.98 -20.52
N GLY A 13 -16.97 -21.51 -20.00
CA GLY A 13 -16.80 -22.95 -19.78
C GLY A 13 -17.06 -23.41 -18.34
N GLY A 14 -17.43 -22.52 -17.42
CA GLY A 14 -17.66 -22.88 -16.02
C GLY A 14 -16.41 -23.44 -15.31
N LYS A 15 -15.21 -23.11 -15.80
CA LYS A 15 -13.96 -23.73 -15.38
C LYS A 15 -13.25 -22.90 -14.28
N THR A 16 -12.50 -23.61 -13.44
CA THR A 16 -11.55 -22.98 -12.51
C THR A 16 -10.42 -22.30 -13.27
N PHE A 17 -9.60 -21.47 -12.57
CA PHE A 17 -8.44 -20.84 -13.20
C PHE A 17 -7.45 -21.88 -13.76
N ALA A 18 -7.16 -22.93 -13.00
CA ALA A 18 -6.24 -23.99 -13.42
C ALA A 18 -6.74 -24.73 -14.67
N GLU A 19 -8.01 -25.12 -14.70
CA GLU A 19 -8.64 -25.76 -15.86
C GLU A 19 -8.69 -24.85 -17.09
N ALA A 20 -8.92 -23.56 -16.92
CA ALA A 20 -8.92 -22.60 -18.02
C ALA A 20 -7.52 -22.45 -18.64
N VAL A 21 -6.46 -22.44 -17.82
CA VAL A 21 -5.08 -22.43 -18.29
C VAL A 21 -4.76 -23.73 -19.04
N GLN A 22 -5.17 -24.90 -18.55
CA GLN A 22 -4.97 -26.18 -19.22
C GLN A 22 -5.63 -26.22 -20.61
N VAL A 23 -6.87 -25.76 -20.71
CA VAL A 23 -7.59 -25.66 -21.98
C VAL A 23 -6.85 -24.76 -22.98
N LEU A 24 -6.37 -23.62 -22.54
CA LEU A 24 -5.65 -22.67 -23.39
C LEU A 24 -4.27 -23.15 -23.84
N LEU A 25 -3.62 -24.00 -23.04
CA LEU A 25 -2.35 -24.60 -23.38
C LEU A 25 -2.49 -25.84 -24.29
N GLY A 26 -3.72 -26.30 -24.58
CA GLY A 26 -3.96 -27.51 -25.38
C GLY A 26 -3.45 -28.80 -24.74
N GLN A 27 -3.25 -28.80 -23.42
CA GLN A 27 -2.68 -29.92 -22.68
C GLN A 27 -3.76 -30.55 -21.79
N GLU A 28 -4.54 -31.45 -22.34
CA GLU A 28 -5.36 -32.34 -21.53
C GLU A 28 -4.46 -33.33 -20.81
N GLY A 29 -4.42 -33.26 -19.50
CA GLY A 29 -3.77 -34.28 -18.65
C GLY A 29 -2.47 -33.90 -17.92
N ILE A 30 -1.96 -32.68 -18.04
CA ILE A 30 -0.94 -32.22 -17.11
C ILE A 30 -1.64 -31.76 -15.83
N LEU A 31 -1.63 -32.61 -14.79
CA LEU A 31 -1.77 -32.13 -13.42
C LEU A 31 -0.69 -31.05 -13.27
N LEU A 32 -1.12 -29.78 -13.19
CA LEU A 32 -0.21 -28.75 -12.67
C LEU A 32 0.18 -29.29 -11.29
N SER A 33 1.34 -29.96 -11.23
CA SER A 33 1.97 -30.24 -9.97
C SER A 33 1.84 -28.95 -9.18
N GLU A 34 1.36 -29.02 -7.95
CA GLU A 34 1.39 -27.88 -7.06
C GLU A 34 2.81 -27.37 -7.10
N THR A 35 3.09 -26.44 -8.01
CA THR A 35 4.37 -25.75 -8.03
C THR A 35 4.41 -25.11 -6.68
N ALA A 36 5.25 -25.66 -5.82
CA ALA A 36 5.43 -25.28 -4.44
C ALA A 36 5.34 -23.75 -4.41
N ARG A 37 4.32 -23.21 -3.74
CA ARG A 37 4.14 -21.75 -3.64
C ARG A 37 5.50 -21.23 -3.24
N PRO A 38 6.14 -20.36 -4.02
CA PRO A 38 7.49 -19.91 -3.70
C PRO A 38 7.47 -19.47 -2.26
N SER A 39 8.38 -20.02 -1.45
CA SER A 39 8.46 -19.72 -0.03
C SER A 39 8.42 -18.19 0.14
N PRO A 40 7.62 -17.64 1.07
CA PRO A 40 7.48 -16.20 1.23
C PRO A 40 8.87 -15.59 1.37
N LYS A 41 9.25 -14.72 0.46
CA LYS A 41 10.54 -14.02 0.54
C LYS A 41 10.58 -13.26 1.86
N PRO A 42 11.69 -13.33 2.62
CA PRO A 42 11.82 -12.59 3.85
C PRO A 42 11.68 -11.09 3.56
N PHE A 43 10.93 -10.38 4.41
CA PHE A 43 10.82 -8.93 4.29
C PHE A 43 12.10 -8.28 4.83
N LEU A 44 12.75 -7.50 3.99
CA LEU A 44 13.92 -6.70 4.34
C LEU A 44 13.70 -5.26 3.87
N LEU A 45 13.90 -4.30 4.76
CA LEU A 45 13.87 -2.89 4.38
C LEU A 45 15.01 -2.58 3.40
N PRO A 46 14.77 -1.77 2.36
CA PRO A 46 15.83 -1.23 1.53
C PRO A 46 16.87 -0.47 2.38
N PRO A 47 18.16 -0.54 2.04
CA PRO A 47 19.19 0.18 2.78
C PRO A 47 18.92 1.69 2.70
N ARG A 48 19.14 2.38 3.83
CA ARG A 48 18.94 3.83 3.94
C ARG A 48 20.09 4.61 3.32
N HIS A 49 19.79 5.65 2.59
CA HIS A 49 20.78 6.65 2.20
C HIS A 49 21.19 7.51 3.41
N THR A 50 22.35 8.14 3.35
CA THR A 50 22.89 8.98 4.44
C THR A 50 22.11 10.29 4.62
N ASP A 51 21.43 10.75 3.58
CA ASP A 51 20.55 11.93 3.62
C ASP A 51 19.24 11.66 2.88
N MET A 52 18.35 12.66 2.83
CA MET A 52 17.04 12.56 2.19
C MET A 52 16.80 13.66 1.15
N ARG A 53 17.86 14.23 0.55
CA ARG A 53 17.73 15.42 -0.30
C ARG A 53 16.81 15.24 -1.47
N ARG A 54 16.89 14.08 -2.15
CA ARG A 54 16.02 13.80 -3.32
C ARG A 54 14.58 13.58 -2.91
N VAL A 55 14.34 12.90 -1.80
CA VAL A 55 12.99 12.70 -1.24
C VAL A 55 12.37 14.04 -0.82
N TYR A 56 13.15 14.91 -0.14
CA TYR A 56 12.69 16.26 0.20
C TYR A 56 12.39 17.07 -1.06
N ALA A 57 13.29 17.10 -2.03
CA ALA A 57 13.08 17.83 -3.29
C ALA A 57 11.83 17.33 -4.03
N TYR A 58 11.64 16.02 -4.10
CA TYR A 58 10.48 15.40 -4.72
C TYR A 58 9.16 15.78 -4.03
N LEU A 59 9.10 15.63 -2.70
CA LEU A 59 7.86 15.87 -1.94
C LEU A 59 7.53 17.37 -1.84
N LEU A 60 8.53 18.23 -1.65
CA LEU A 60 8.35 19.69 -1.70
C LEU A 60 7.90 20.14 -3.10
N GLY A 61 8.43 19.54 -4.16
CA GLY A 61 7.98 19.80 -5.54
C GLY A 61 6.54 19.36 -5.81
N ARG A 62 5.95 18.55 -4.93
CA ARG A 62 4.53 18.20 -4.91
C ARG A 62 3.72 19.03 -3.91
N TYR A 63 4.27 20.11 -3.42
CA TYR A 63 3.67 21.04 -2.46
C TYR A 63 3.34 20.40 -1.10
N ILE A 64 4.00 19.28 -0.73
CA ILE A 64 3.87 18.71 0.60
C ILE A 64 4.68 19.55 1.59
N ASP A 65 4.05 19.88 2.71
CA ASP A 65 4.67 20.72 3.75
C ASP A 65 5.94 20.07 4.32
N ARG A 66 6.98 20.88 4.53
CA ARG A 66 8.28 20.45 5.07
C ARG A 66 8.13 19.81 6.46
N GLU A 67 7.27 20.36 7.31
CA GLU A 67 7.07 19.85 8.66
C GLU A 67 6.40 18.47 8.64
N VAL A 68 5.50 18.24 7.70
CA VAL A 68 4.88 16.92 7.49
C VAL A 68 5.94 15.89 7.05
N ILE A 69 6.79 16.25 6.09
CA ILE A 69 7.90 15.38 5.66
C ILE A 69 8.83 15.08 6.84
N HIS A 70 9.23 16.12 7.57
CA HIS A 70 10.14 16.02 8.73
C HIS A 70 9.55 15.12 9.82
N PHE A 71 8.26 15.26 10.12
CA PHE A 71 7.56 14.45 11.12
C PHE A 71 7.68 12.94 10.83
N PHE A 72 7.37 12.51 9.60
CA PHE A 72 7.45 11.11 9.22
C PHE A 72 8.90 10.61 9.09
N ALA A 73 9.80 11.46 8.62
CA ALA A 73 11.23 11.15 8.53
C ALA A 73 11.85 10.92 9.91
N HIS A 74 11.61 11.82 10.85
CA HIS A 74 12.13 11.72 12.23
C HIS A 74 11.61 10.46 12.94
N ARG A 75 10.40 10.02 12.64
CA ARG A 75 9.80 8.78 13.17
C ARG A 75 10.20 7.53 12.40
N GLN A 76 11.14 7.67 11.45
CA GLN A 76 11.62 6.56 10.63
C GLN A 76 10.54 5.88 9.77
N LEU A 77 9.40 6.54 9.57
CA LEU A 77 8.32 6.10 8.71
C LEU A 77 8.53 6.51 7.24
N LEU A 78 9.47 7.40 6.99
CA LEU A 78 9.86 7.87 5.66
C LEU A 78 11.38 8.02 5.58
N TYR A 79 11.99 7.50 4.52
CA TYR A 79 13.41 7.71 4.25
C TYR A 79 13.75 7.57 2.76
N GLU A 80 14.98 7.90 2.37
CA GLU A 80 15.52 7.72 1.02
C GLU A 80 16.27 6.40 0.92
N ASP A 81 15.98 5.55 -0.11
CA ASP A 81 16.77 4.33 -0.33
C ASP A 81 18.13 4.66 -0.93
N ALA A 82 19.16 3.89 -0.53
CA ALA A 82 20.54 4.13 -0.92
C ALA A 82 20.85 3.78 -2.38
N VAL A 83 20.02 2.96 -3.04
CA VAL A 83 20.31 2.40 -4.37
C VAL A 83 19.70 3.26 -5.47
N TYR A 84 18.40 3.53 -5.36
CA TYR A 84 17.63 4.23 -6.41
C TYR A 84 17.12 5.60 -5.96
N HIS A 85 17.42 6.01 -4.73
CA HIS A 85 16.95 7.26 -4.13
C HIS A 85 15.42 7.42 -4.12
N ASN A 86 14.69 6.31 -4.06
CA ASN A 86 13.24 6.34 -3.91
C ASN A 86 12.86 6.80 -2.50
N ALA A 87 11.71 7.44 -2.39
CA ALA A 87 11.03 7.60 -1.11
C ALA A 87 10.51 6.24 -0.64
N VAL A 88 10.89 5.82 0.56
CA VAL A 88 10.46 4.57 1.20
C VAL A 88 9.53 4.91 2.35
N PHE A 89 8.28 4.49 2.24
CA PHE A 89 7.24 4.66 3.26
C PHE A 89 7.10 3.34 4.02
N VAL A 90 7.36 3.38 5.32
CA VAL A 90 7.44 2.19 6.18
C VAL A 90 6.14 1.99 6.94
N GLY A 91 5.65 0.76 6.94
CA GLY A 91 4.55 0.33 7.78
C GLY A 91 5.04 -0.64 8.86
N MET A 92 4.62 -0.39 10.10
CA MET A 92 5.09 -1.10 11.29
C MET A 92 3.98 -1.94 11.92
N ASP A 93 4.33 -2.98 12.64
CA ASP A 93 3.39 -3.66 13.53
C ASP A 93 3.24 -2.89 14.87
N LYS A 94 2.36 -3.38 15.74
CA LYS A 94 2.09 -2.77 17.06
C LYS A 94 3.31 -2.66 17.98
N ASN A 95 4.37 -3.39 17.69
CA ASN A 95 5.61 -3.39 18.48
C ASN A 95 6.67 -2.46 17.85
N GLY A 96 6.31 -1.71 16.80
CA GLY A 96 7.26 -0.85 16.07
C GLY A 96 8.21 -1.61 15.16
N VAL A 97 7.92 -2.88 14.83
CA VAL A 97 8.74 -3.67 13.92
C VAL A 97 8.26 -3.44 12.48
N PRO A 98 9.15 -3.04 11.55
CA PRO A 98 8.80 -2.87 10.14
C PRO A 98 8.31 -4.19 9.51
N ARG A 99 7.16 -4.15 8.87
CA ARG A 99 6.52 -5.30 8.20
C ARG A 99 6.11 -5.03 6.75
N HIS A 100 6.11 -3.77 6.38
CA HIS A 100 5.74 -3.32 5.04
C HIS A 100 6.60 -2.13 4.65
N ALA A 101 6.89 -2.00 3.37
CA ALA A 101 7.45 -0.78 2.81
C ALA A 101 6.92 -0.55 1.40
N HIS A 102 6.47 0.67 1.14
CA HIS A 102 6.09 1.14 -0.19
C HIS A 102 7.17 2.09 -0.71
N LYS A 103 7.57 1.91 -1.97
CA LYS A 103 8.55 2.78 -2.63
C LYS A 103 7.89 3.67 -3.67
N ARG A 104 8.28 4.93 -3.69
CA ARG A 104 7.91 5.91 -4.71
C ARG A 104 9.16 6.52 -5.32
N GLY A 105 9.31 6.40 -6.65
CA GLY A 105 10.43 7.01 -7.36
C GLY A 105 10.43 8.53 -7.19
N THR A 106 11.58 9.09 -6.86
CA THR A 106 11.78 10.55 -6.84
C THR A 106 12.01 11.11 -8.25
N VAL A 107 12.37 10.23 -9.18
CA VAL A 107 12.48 10.51 -10.62
C VAL A 107 11.70 9.44 -11.37
N GLY A 108 10.88 9.85 -12.32
CA GLY A 108 10.01 8.94 -13.07
C GLY A 108 8.77 8.47 -12.28
N GLY A 109 8.05 7.50 -12.85
CA GLY A 109 6.74 7.05 -12.34
C GLY A 109 6.76 5.82 -11.45
N TYR A 110 7.92 5.33 -11.01
CA TYR A 110 8.03 4.08 -10.25
C TYR A 110 7.23 4.12 -8.94
N LYS A 111 6.43 3.09 -8.72
CA LYS A 111 5.73 2.82 -7.45
C LYS A 111 5.64 1.30 -7.23
N GLY A 112 5.78 0.85 -5.99
CA GLY A 112 5.65 -0.58 -5.68
C GLY A 112 6.01 -0.93 -4.25
N ASN A 113 5.50 -2.07 -3.80
CA ASN A 113 5.81 -2.60 -2.47
C ASN A 113 7.12 -3.39 -2.50
N VAL A 114 7.85 -3.34 -1.40
CA VAL A 114 9.05 -4.16 -1.20
C VAL A 114 8.65 -5.62 -1.08
N SER A 115 9.44 -6.52 -1.69
CA SER A 115 9.18 -7.95 -1.65
C SER A 115 9.11 -8.46 -0.20
N GLY A 116 8.14 -9.34 0.09
CA GLY A 116 7.89 -9.84 1.45
C GLY A 116 7.10 -8.89 2.34
N SER A 117 6.72 -7.70 1.86
CA SER A 117 5.82 -6.79 2.58
C SER A 117 4.49 -7.46 2.91
N ARG A 118 3.98 -7.19 4.11
CA ARG A 118 2.67 -7.67 4.57
C ARG A 118 1.63 -6.54 4.44
N PRO A 119 0.62 -6.68 3.58
CA PRO A 119 -0.36 -5.61 3.31
C PRO A 119 -1.10 -5.09 4.56
N SER A 120 -1.32 -5.95 5.56
CA SER A 120 -1.96 -5.56 6.83
C SER A 120 -1.22 -4.47 7.60
N TYR A 121 0.08 -4.31 7.35
CA TYR A 121 0.92 -3.32 8.03
C TYR A 121 1.35 -2.20 7.08
N SER A 122 0.52 -1.83 6.13
CA SER A 122 0.84 -0.75 5.19
C SER A 122 1.14 0.56 5.92
N PHE A 123 1.71 1.54 5.19
CA PHE A 123 2.07 2.84 5.78
C PHE A 123 0.89 3.47 6.51
N HIS A 124 1.07 3.82 7.77
CA HIS A 124 0.03 4.40 8.63
C HIS A 124 0.61 5.27 9.74
N TRP A 125 -0.25 6.10 10.29
CA TRP A 125 -0.08 6.83 11.55
C TRP A 125 -1.32 6.63 12.39
N VAL A 126 -1.17 6.40 13.69
CA VAL A 126 -2.29 6.27 14.64
C VAL A 126 -2.22 7.43 15.61
N GLY A 127 -3.23 8.26 15.59
CA GLY A 127 -3.43 9.38 16.49
C GLY A 127 -4.26 9.00 17.72
N THR A 128 -4.84 10.00 18.36
CA THR A 128 -5.55 9.85 19.64
C THR A 128 -7.06 9.99 19.53
N ASP A 129 -7.57 10.50 18.40
CA ASP A 129 -9.02 10.60 18.17
C ASP A 129 -9.60 9.32 17.56
N ASP A 130 -10.90 9.31 17.31
CA ASP A 130 -11.64 8.13 16.86
C ASP A 130 -11.74 7.97 15.34
N THR A 131 -11.05 8.82 14.56
CA THR A 131 -11.21 8.87 13.10
C THR A 131 -10.01 8.30 12.36
N LEU A 132 -10.27 7.34 11.46
CA LEU A 132 -9.30 6.76 10.53
C LEU A 132 -9.58 7.25 9.10
N TYR A 133 -8.62 7.96 8.52
CA TYR A 133 -8.64 8.37 7.11
C TYR A 133 -7.90 7.34 6.25
N VAL A 134 -8.54 6.84 5.20
CA VAL A 134 -8.04 5.76 4.33
C VAL A 134 -7.74 6.31 2.93
N PHE A 135 -6.51 6.11 2.46
CA PHE A 135 -6.00 6.59 1.18
C PHE A 135 -5.43 5.44 0.32
N GLU A 136 -5.25 5.68 -0.98
CA GLU A 136 -4.63 4.68 -1.87
C GLU A 136 -3.11 4.65 -1.73
N ALA A 137 -2.45 5.80 -1.63
CA ALA A 137 -1.00 5.88 -1.55
C ALA A 137 -0.49 6.79 -0.41
N PRO A 138 0.74 6.55 0.09
CA PRO A 138 1.32 7.37 1.16
C PRO A 138 1.47 8.85 0.81
N VAL A 139 1.70 9.17 -0.47
CA VAL A 139 1.82 10.56 -0.92
C VAL A 139 0.49 11.31 -0.74
N ASP A 140 -0.64 10.61 -0.91
CA ASP A 140 -1.97 11.21 -0.74
C ASP A 140 -2.25 11.51 0.73
N VAL A 141 -1.80 10.63 1.66
CA VAL A 141 -1.81 10.92 3.10
C VAL A 141 -1.06 12.21 3.40
N LEU A 142 0.18 12.35 2.92
CA LEU A 142 0.99 13.53 3.16
C LEU A 142 0.38 14.80 2.54
N SER A 143 -0.21 14.69 1.35
CA SER A 143 -0.91 15.78 0.69
C SER A 143 -2.15 16.22 1.46
N TYR A 144 -2.95 15.27 1.93
CA TYR A 144 -4.13 15.54 2.74
C TYR A 144 -3.77 16.27 4.05
N ILE A 145 -2.76 15.77 4.77
CA ILE A 145 -2.27 16.39 6.02
C ILE A 145 -1.79 17.83 5.75
N THR A 146 -1.11 18.07 4.63
CA THR A 146 -0.64 19.41 4.25
C THR A 146 -1.80 20.37 4.00
N LEU A 147 -2.89 19.89 3.40
CA LEU A 147 -4.08 20.69 3.12
C LEU A 147 -4.98 20.88 4.34
N HIS A 148 -4.87 20.01 5.34
CA HIS A 148 -5.68 20.00 6.57
C HIS A 148 -4.75 19.96 7.80
N PRO A 149 -4.02 21.06 8.08
CA PRO A 149 -2.98 21.06 9.11
C PRO A 149 -3.52 21.09 10.55
N GLU A 150 -4.80 21.42 10.74
CA GLU A 150 -5.39 21.57 12.07
C GLU A 150 -5.44 20.22 12.80
N ASN A 151 -4.71 20.14 13.92
CA ASN A 151 -4.71 19.00 14.82
C ASN A 151 -4.46 17.62 14.15
N TRP A 152 -3.86 17.61 12.95
CA TRP A 152 -3.66 16.39 12.17
C TRP A 152 -2.93 15.25 12.93
N PRO A 153 -1.99 15.50 13.87
CA PRO A 153 -1.33 14.39 14.58
C PRO A 153 -2.28 13.58 15.49
N ALA A 154 -3.44 14.16 15.84
CA ALA A 154 -4.46 13.45 16.62
C ALA A 154 -5.30 12.49 15.77
N HIS A 155 -5.40 12.72 14.46
CA HIS A 155 -6.11 11.84 13.54
C HIS A 155 -5.28 10.63 13.17
N SER A 156 -5.94 9.57 12.69
CA SER A 156 -5.26 8.35 12.20
C SER A 156 -5.38 8.26 10.68
N TYR A 157 -4.30 7.79 10.04
CA TYR A 157 -4.19 7.72 8.58
C TYR A 157 -3.62 6.38 8.15
N VAL A 158 -4.12 5.83 7.05
CA VAL A 158 -3.56 4.63 6.41
C VAL A 158 -3.55 4.78 4.89
N ALA A 159 -2.46 4.33 4.28
CA ALA A 159 -2.37 4.15 2.84
C ALA A 159 -2.45 2.66 2.51
N LEU A 160 -3.37 2.26 1.65
CA LEU A 160 -3.58 0.85 1.28
C LEU A 160 -2.40 0.28 0.47
N CYS A 161 -1.69 1.13 -0.30
CA CYS A 161 -0.55 0.74 -1.16
C CYS A 161 -0.88 -0.41 -2.15
N GLY A 162 -2.14 -0.50 -2.55
CA GLY A 162 -2.70 -1.53 -3.42
C GLY A 162 -4.21 -1.58 -3.29
N THR A 163 -4.83 -2.66 -3.74
CA THR A 163 -6.30 -2.82 -3.74
C THR A 163 -6.84 -3.55 -2.50
N SER A 164 -6.00 -3.82 -1.50
CA SER A 164 -6.38 -4.61 -0.33
C SER A 164 -6.69 -3.71 0.87
N GLU A 165 -7.87 -3.89 1.43
CA GLU A 165 -8.35 -3.21 2.66
C GLU A 165 -7.73 -3.74 3.97
N GLN A 166 -6.84 -4.73 3.89
CA GLN A 166 -6.28 -5.44 5.05
C GLN A 166 -5.65 -4.51 6.10
N ALA A 167 -5.01 -3.41 5.67
CA ALA A 167 -4.39 -2.47 6.59
C ALA A 167 -5.42 -1.70 7.43
N ALA A 168 -6.50 -1.22 6.81
CA ALA A 168 -7.58 -0.55 7.51
C ALA A 168 -8.29 -1.50 8.49
N ILE A 169 -8.60 -2.72 8.06
CA ILE A 169 -9.21 -3.74 8.92
C ILE A 169 -8.31 -4.10 10.10
N TRP A 170 -6.99 -4.23 9.86
CA TRP A 170 -6.04 -4.51 10.93
C TRP A 170 -6.00 -3.36 11.96
N LEU A 171 -5.95 -2.10 11.52
CA LEU A 171 -5.95 -0.94 12.41
C LEU A 171 -7.23 -0.87 13.26
N LEU A 172 -8.41 -1.04 12.67
CA LEU A 172 -9.68 -1.03 13.38
C LEU A 172 -9.76 -2.13 14.46
N ARG A 173 -9.20 -3.30 14.18
CA ARG A 173 -9.12 -4.41 15.16
C ARG A 173 -8.09 -4.16 16.26
N GLN A 174 -6.97 -3.52 15.91
CA GLN A 174 -5.87 -3.31 16.84
C GLN A 174 -6.11 -2.11 17.76
N TYR A 175 -6.84 -1.09 17.27
CA TYR A 175 -7.10 0.17 17.98
C TYR A 175 -8.60 0.40 18.14
N PRO A 176 -9.23 -0.13 19.22
CA PRO A 176 -10.70 -0.07 19.41
C PRO A 176 -11.27 1.33 19.62
N HIS A 177 -10.43 2.35 19.83
CA HIS A 177 -10.87 3.75 19.88
C HIS A 177 -11.23 4.29 18.50
N LEU A 178 -10.73 3.69 17.40
CA LEU A 178 -11.08 4.07 16.03
C LEU A 178 -12.49 3.57 15.70
N ARG A 179 -13.43 4.51 15.50
CA ARG A 179 -14.86 4.22 15.28
C ARG A 179 -15.40 4.81 14.00
N THR A 180 -14.76 5.86 13.50
CA THR A 180 -15.15 6.57 12.28
C THR A 180 -14.13 6.28 11.20
N VAL A 181 -14.59 5.89 10.00
CA VAL A 181 -13.73 5.68 8.82
C VAL A 181 -14.13 6.67 7.74
N VAL A 182 -13.15 7.46 7.28
CA VAL A 182 -13.29 8.39 6.17
C VAL A 182 -12.51 7.84 4.98
N LEU A 183 -13.22 7.52 3.90
CA LEU A 183 -12.62 7.00 2.68
C LEU A 183 -12.20 8.16 1.77
N CYS A 184 -10.90 8.31 1.59
CA CYS A 184 -10.26 9.31 0.72
C CYS A 184 -9.60 8.60 -0.47
N LEU A 185 -10.35 7.74 -1.15
CA LEU A 185 -9.91 6.95 -2.30
C LEU A 185 -10.16 7.72 -3.60
N ASP A 186 -9.41 7.41 -4.65
CA ASP A 186 -9.60 8.01 -5.96
C ASP A 186 -11.01 7.72 -6.49
N ALA A 187 -11.61 8.67 -7.22
CA ALA A 187 -12.94 8.52 -7.80
C ALA A 187 -12.94 7.69 -9.09
N ASP A 188 -11.96 6.80 -9.26
CA ASP A 188 -11.90 5.84 -10.35
C ASP A 188 -12.62 4.52 -10.01
N LYS A 189 -12.69 3.60 -10.98
CA LYS A 189 -13.38 2.33 -10.80
C LYS A 189 -12.80 1.49 -9.65
N ALA A 190 -11.47 1.51 -9.46
CA ALA A 190 -10.80 0.72 -8.42
C ALA A 190 -11.07 1.30 -7.02
N GLY A 191 -11.06 2.63 -6.86
CA GLY A 191 -11.38 3.32 -5.62
C GLY A 191 -12.85 3.14 -5.21
N ILE A 192 -13.79 3.19 -6.18
CA ILE A 192 -15.22 2.94 -5.94
C ILE A 192 -15.45 1.48 -5.48
N GLU A 193 -14.82 0.50 -6.14
CA GLU A 193 -14.92 -0.92 -5.76
C GLU A 193 -14.26 -1.18 -4.39
N GLY A 194 -13.12 -0.53 -4.10
CA GLY A 194 -12.45 -0.58 -2.80
C GLY A 194 -13.32 0.01 -1.68
N GLY A 195 -13.93 1.16 -1.92
CA GLY A 195 -14.86 1.81 -0.99
C GLY A 195 -16.09 0.96 -0.68
N SER A 196 -16.61 0.22 -1.67
CA SER A 196 -17.76 -0.66 -1.48
C SER A 196 -17.45 -1.88 -0.60
N ARG A 197 -16.18 -2.32 -0.54
CA ARG A 197 -15.75 -3.45 0.32
C ARG A 197 -15.49 -3.03 1.77
N LEU A 198 -15.27 -1.75 2.02
CA LEU A 198 -15.04 -1.18 3.36
C LEU A 198 -16.33 -0.69 4.04
N ARG A 199 -17.47 -0.73 3.37
CA ARG A 199 -18.81 -0.43 3.91
C ARG A 199 -19.48 -1.70 4.43
#